data_fa7278133fcaea49d1ac9017f57a3665
#
_entry.id   fa7278133fcaea49d1ac9017f57a3665
#
_cell.length_a   1.000
_cell.length_b   1.000
_cell.length_c   1.000
_cell.angle_alpha   90.00
_cell.angle_beta   90.00
_cell.angle_gamma   90.00
#
_symmetry.space_group_name_H-M   'P 1'
#
loop_
_entity.id
_entity.type
_entity.pdbx_description
1 polymer ?
#
loop_
_entity_poly.entity_id
_entity_poly.type
_entity_poly.pdbx_seq_one_letter_code
_entity_poly.pdbx_strand_id
1 'polypeptide(L)'
;GVVAIISKNKAGFFQTDKSIFLQMLISDMWRGMDSTGVFGVNQHGNLDMIKDASAAPFFINKKESTTFFNKFIQDYHIVVGHNRKATMGQVTSENAHPFIEGNICLIHNGTLTNHKKLADTTVDSHAICHHINEHGYKSALKNIEGAYTLIWYDASQKTLFFARNSERPLYLVETNDKIYLASEGKMLDWILDRNNISKYQVQNVPTDKVFRFSLESRKLESESKPKKEVVSNVKPMVLWTPPTSHHHHQNSNNQTTGLVHSLHHSSIQQGTASIETYKSGEAVPCKVVDFDINSASYKLICETLDGLATHATVYLSMSQYTQKEVDDMINAERLTGTIASITQKKGIVQLYLKGIKHNVVWKARRDVEVDPIDLEEAGGACYSCGTVLNRQQDIEFAEVTMNKHGNITYILCEHCADSVHPAFRNLYAY
;
A
#
# COMPACT_ATOMS: atom_id res chain seq x y z
N GLY A 1 2.01 2.68 -1.63
CA GLY A 1 3.34 2.08 -1.61
C GLY A 1 4.46 3.07 -1.84
N VAL A 2 5.69 2.64 -1.68
CA VAL A 2 6.89 3.48 -1.85
C VAL A 2 7.87 2.86 -2.83
N VAL A 3 8.56 3.70 -3.58
CA VAL A 3 9.66 3.32 -4.47
C VAL A 3 10.78 4.36 -4.38
N ALA A 4 12.04 3.93 -4.53
CA ALA A 4 13.15 4.87 -4.56
C ALA A 4 14.30 4.35 -5.41
N ILE A 5 15.08 5.29 -5.95
CA ILE A 5 16.38 5.03 -6.57
C ILE A 5 17.40 6.04 -6.05
N ILE A 6 18.60 5.57 -5.75
CA ILE A 6 19.68 6.35 -5.17
C ILE A 6 20.97 6.06 -5.94
N SER A 7 21.65 7.10 -6.39
CA SER A 7 22.96 6.95 -7.05
C SER A 7 24.10 7.00 -6.04
N LYS A 8 24.92 5.94 -6.03
CA LYS A 8 26.13 5.85 -5.20
C LYS A 8 27.33 6.56 -5.83
N ASN A 9 27.26 6.90 -7.11
CA ASN A 9 28.34 7.59 -7.81
C ASN A 9 28.01 9.08 -8.07
N LYS A 10 29.04 9.85 -8.42
CA LYS A 10 28.92 11.28 -8.73
C LYS A 10 28.29 11.56 -10.09
N ALA A 11 28.21 10.58 -10.97
CA ALA A 11 27.63 10.75 -12.30
C ALA A 11 26.10 10.87 -12.27
N GLY A 12 25.46 10.56 -11.14
CA GLY A 12 24.01 10.63 -10.99
C GLY A 12 23.29 9.49 -11.70
N PHE A 13 22.22 9.82 -12.41
CA PHE A 13 21.36 8.85 -13.10
C PHE A 13 21.53 8.88 -14.61
N PHE A 14 21.25 7.74 -15.23
CA PHE A 14 21.17 7.56 -16.68
C PHE A 14 19.73 7.36 -17.13
N GLN A 15 19.49 7.32 -18.45
CA GLN A 15 18.15 7.13 -19.01
C GLN A 15 17.50 5.82 -18.54
N THR A 16 18.29 4.75 -18.43
CA THR A 16 17.81 3.48 -17.89
C THR A 16 17.32 3.60 -16.44
N ASP A 17 18.03 4.38 -15.60
CA ASP A 17 17.62 4.60 -14.21
C ASP A 17 16.27 5.31 -14.13
N LYS A 18 16.06 6.34 -14.98
CA LYS A 18 14.77 7.03 -15.10
C LYS A 18 13.67 6.06 -15.53
N SER A 19 13.94 5.21 -16.53
CA SER A 19 12.99 4.20 -17.01
C SER A 19 12.63 3.21 -15.88
N ILE A 20 13.62 2.69 -15.16
CA ILE A 20 13.40 1.79 -14.01
C ILE A 20 12.54 2.48 -12.95
N PHE A 21 12.86 3.71 -12.57
CA PHE A 21 12.09 4.43 -11.56
C PHE A 21 10.64 4.63 -11.97
N LEU A 22 10.39 5.04 -13.21
CA LEU A 22 9.03 5.20 -13.73
C LEU A 22 8.26 3.88 -13.77
N GLN A 23 8.90 2.79 -14.18
CA GLN A 23 8.30 1.45 -14.13
C GLN A 23 7.95 1.05 -12.69
N MET A 24 8.85 1.29 -11.72
CA MET A 24 8.58 1.04 -10.31
C MET A 24 7.39 1.88 -9.81
N LEU A 25 7.36 3.18 -10.12
CA LEU A 25 6.30 4.08 -9.68
C LEU A 25 4.93 3.68 -10.26
N ILE A 26 4.88 3.34 -11.55
CA ILE A 26 3.64 2.88 -12.21
C ILE A 26 3.21 1.53 -11.63
N SER A 27 4.12 0.57 -11.51
CA SER A 27 3.76 -0.76 -11.00
C SER A 27 3.34 -0.74 -9.52
N ASP A 28 3.91 0.16 -8.71
CA ASP A 28 3.54 0.32 -7.30
C ASP A 28 2.18 1.03 -7.09
N MET A 29 1.57 1.60 -8.13
CA MET A 29 0.27 2.29 -8.03
C MET A 29 -0.86 1.39 -7.52
N TRP A 30 -0.75 0.07 -7.71
CA TRP A 30 -1.73 -0.90 -7.19
C TRP A 30 -1.84 -0.89 -5.67
N ARG A 31 -0.86 -0.34 -5.00
CA ARG A 31 -0.91 -0.12 -3.55
C ARG A 31 -1.67 1.16 -3.16
N GLY A 32 -1.99 2.01 -4.13
CA GLY A 32 -2.79 3.21 -3.93
C GLY A 32 -2.86 4.07 -5.18
N MET A 33 -4.06 4.35 -5.67
CA MET A 33 -4.31 5.14 -6.86
C MET A 33 -4.91 6.52 -6.57
N ASP A 34 -5.05 6.89 -5.29
CA ASP A 34 -5.74 8.12 -4.91
C ASP A 34 -4.89 9.36 -5.12
N SER A 35 -3.58 9.24 -4.93
CA SER A 35 -2.63 10.30 -5.23
C SER A 35 -1.23 9.77 -5.42
N THR A 36 -0.42 10.51 -6.17
CA THR A 36 0.99 10.21 -6.43
C THR A 36 1.83 11.44 -6.13
N GLY A 37 3.04 11.22 -5.63
CA GLY A 37 4.02 12.28 -5.53
C GLY A 37 5.43 11.74 -5.42
N VAL A 38 6.35 12.60 -5.76
CA VAL A 38 7.78 12.30 -5.83
C VAL A 38 8.59 13.46 -5.27
N PHE A 39 9.77 13.15 -4.74
CA PHE A 39 10.80 14.14 -4.52
C PHE A 39 12.13 13.69 -5.11
N GLY A 40 12.93 14.66 -5.54
CA GLY A 40 14.28 14.45 -6.04
C GLY A 40 15.27 15.31 -5.27
N VAL A 41 16.48 14.80 -5.03
CA VAL A 41 17.55 15.53 -4.37
C VAL A 41 18.76 15.54 -5.27
N ASN A 42 19.31 16.74 -5.52
CA ASN A 42 20.49 16.91 -6.35
C ASN A 42 21.80 16.65 -5.55
N GLN A 43 22.94 16.70 -6.26
CA GLN A 43 24.26 16.49 -5.64
C GLN A 43 24.62 17.50 -4.54
N HIS A 44 24.02 18.67 -4.54
CA HIS A 44 24.25 19.73 -3.55
C HIS A 44 23.35 19.60 -2.33
N GLY A 45 22.38 18.67 -2.35
CA GLY A 45 21.41 18.46 -1.30
C GLY A 45 20.13 19.28 -1.46
N ASN A 46 19.95 20.00 -2.57
CA ASN A 46 18.73 20.72 -2.83
C ASN A 46 17.62 19.76 -3.24
N LEU A 47 16.43 20.01 -2.71
CA LEU A 47 15.27 19.16 -2.88
C LEU A 47 14.25 19.83 -3.79
N ASP A 48 13.77 19.08 -4.79
CA ASP A 48 12.58 19.39 -5.58
C ASP A 48 11.49 18.36 -5.26
N MET A 49 10.23 18.77 -5.27
CA MET A 49 9.11 17.84 -5.15
C MET A 49 7.94 18.22 -6.02
N ILE A 50 7.13 17.22 -6.35
CA ILE A 50 5.83 17.38 -6.99
C ILE A 50 4.88 16.30 -6.48
N LYS A 51 3.61 16.65 -6.29
CA LYS A 51 2.55 15.76 -5.85
C LYS A 51 1.19 16.17 -6.38
N ASP A 52 0.33 15.19 -6.55
CA ASP A 52 -1.01 15.42 -7.10
C ASP A 52 -2.00 14.33 -6.67
N ALA A 53 -3.30 14.69 -6.61
CA ALA A 53 -4.39 13.78 -6.34
C ALA A 53 -4.77 12.98 -7.60
N SER A 54 -3.81 12.25 -8.18
CA SER A 54 -4.01 11.39 -9.33
C SER A 54 -3.10 10.17 -9.26
N ALA A 55 -3.54 9.08 -9.90
CA ALA A 55 -2.73 7.85 -10.03
C ALA A 55 -1.47 8.10 -10.87
N ALA A 56 -0.43 7.27 -10.64
CA ALA A 56 0.88 7.45 -11.23
C ALA A 56 0.90 7.64 -12.76
N PRO A 57 0.16 6.90 -13.59
CA PRO A 57 0.18 7.10 -15.04
C PRO A 57 -0.33 8.48 -15.48
N PHE A 58 -1.35 9.00 -14.80
CA PHE A 58 -1.86 10.35 -15.08
C PHE A 58 -0.90 11.40 -14.52
N PHE A 59 -0.35 11.15 -13.34
CA PHE A 59 0.60 12.03 -12.70
C PHE A 59 1.85 12.28 -13.56
N ILE A 60 2.49 11.23 -14.07
CA ILE A 60 3.76 11.36 -14.84
C ILE A 60 3.59 12.12 -16.15
N ASN A 61 2.38 12.14 -16.73
CA ASN A 61 2.07 12.80 -17.99
C ASN A 61 1.66 14.28 -17.82
N LYS A 62 1.53 14.78 -16.60
CA LYS A 62 1.28 16.21 -16.35
C LYS A 62 2.49 17.07 -16.74
N LYS A 63 2.24 18.28 -17.19
CA LYS A 63 3.28 19.23 -17.61
C LYS A 63 4.29 19.49 -16.48
N GLU A 64 3.81 19.66 -15.28
CA GLU A 64 4.62 19.89 -14.08
C GLU A 64 5.50 18.69 -13.76
N SER A 65 4.95 17.48 -13.88
CA SER A 65 5.67 16.23 -13.69
C SER A 65 6.74 16.02 -14.77
N THR A 66 6.42 16.38 -16.01
CA THR A 66 7.39 16.33 -17.11
C THR A 66 8.59 17.22 -16.80
N THR A 67 8.37 18.43 -16.26
CA THR A 67 9.44 19.34 -15.84
C THR A 67 10.32 18.72 -14.76
N PHE A 68 9.73 18.08 -13.74
CA PHE A 68 10.45 17.35 -12.70
C PHE A 68 11.27 16.19 -13.30
N PHE A 69 10.65 15.34 -14.13
CA PHE A 69 11.32 14.16 -14.70
C PHE A 69 12.36 14.51 -15.77
N ASN A 70 12.35 15.70 -16.36
CA ASN A 70 13.43 16.18 -17.23
C ASN A 70 14.72 16.44 -16.48
N LYS A 71 14.63 16.83 -15.20
CA LYS A 71 15.79 17.01 -14.31
C LYS A 71 16.38 15.67 -13.80
N PHE A 72 15.67 14.56 -13.97
CA PHE A 72 16.02 13.27 -13.37
C PHE A 72 17.46 12.85 -13.65
N ILE A 73 17.90 12.95 -14.92
CA ILE A 73 19.23 12.53 -15.35
C ILE A 73 20.30 13.59 -15.07
N GLN A 74 19.94 14.86 -15.19
CA GLN A 74 20.89 15.96 -15.12
C GLN A 74 21.25 16.34 -13.68
N ASP A 75 20.26 16.30 -12.79
CA ASP A 75 20.38 16.95 -11.50
C ASP A 75 20.29 15.96 -10.32
N TYR A 76 19.39 14.98 -10.40
CA TYR A 76 19.08 14.18 -9.20
C TYR A 76 20.10 13.06 -8.94
N HIS A 77 20.26 12.76 -7.66
CA HIS A 77 21.04 11.64 -7.12
C HIS A 77 20.22 10.75 -6.19
N ILE A 78 19.10 11.24 -5.74
CA ILE A 78 18.09 10.51 -4.98
C ILE A 78 16.74 10.88 -5.58
N VAL A 79 15.92 9.89 -5.90
CA VAL A 79 14.50 10.10 -6.25
C VAL A 79 13.65 9.09 -5.49
N VAL A 80 12.62 9.60 -4.82
CA VAL A 80 11.68 8.81 -4.02
C VAL A 80 10.27 9.10 -4.46
N GLY A 81 9.46 8.06 -4.63
CA GLY A 81 8.06 8.16 -5.04
C GLY A 81 7.11 7.44 -4.09
N HIS A 82 5.87 7.89 -4.09
CA HIS A 82 4.80 7.32 -3.29
C HIS A 82 3.48 7.28 -4.06
N ASN A 83 2.81 6.16 -3.98
CA ASN A 83 1.43 5.96 -4.42
C ASN A 83 0.55 5.78 -3.19
N ARG A 84 -0.40 6.69 -2.98
CA ARG A 84 -1.23 6.75 -1.79
C ARG A 84 -2.57 6.03 -1.99
N LYS A 85 -2.90 5.15 -1.06
CA LYS A 85 -4.28 4.80 -0.72
C LYS A 85 -4.67 5.64 0.49
N ALA A 86 -5.66 6.48 0.35
CA ALA A 86 -6.10 7.36 1.44
C ALA A 86 -6.80 6.53 2.53
N THR A 87 -6.18 6.47 3.71
CA THR A 87 -6.77 5.88 4.93
C THR A 87 -7.20 6.96 5.92
N MET A 88 -6.56 8.13 5.86
CA MET A 88 -6.85 9.32 6.66
C MET A 88 -6.78 10.57 5.81
N GLY A 89 -7.66 11.54 6.08
CA GLY A 89 -7.73 12.80 5.34
C GLY A 89 -8.36 12.65 3.95
N GLN A 90 -8.74 13.76 3.37
CA GLN A 90 -9.33 13.81 2.02
C GLN A 90 -8.29 13.51 0.95
N VAL A 91 -8.77 13.07 -0.23
CA VAL A 91 -7.94 12.89 -1.43
C VAL A 91 -7.75 14.26 -2.07
N THR A 92 -6.66 14.94 -1.70
CA THR A 92 -6.25 16.23 -2.23
C THR A 92 -4.74 16.23 -2.47
N SER A 93 -4.25 17.15 -3.27
CA SER A 93 -2.81 17.29 -3.52
C SER A 93 -2.03 17.66 -2.26
N GLU A 94 -2.63 18.41 -1.33
CA GLU A 94 -2.01 18.78 -0.05
C GLU A 94 -1.77 17.55 0.83
N ASN A 95 -2.73 16.61 0.83
CA ASN A 95 -2.68 15.38 1.60
C ASN A 95 -1.90 14.25 0.90
N ALA A 96 -1.43 14.48 -0.32
CA ALA A 96 -0.51 13.57 -0.99
C ALA A 96 0.90 13.65 -0.39
N HIS A 97 1.67 12.57 -0.49
CA HIS A 97 3.10 12.57 -0.16
C HIS A 97 3.93 13.23 -1.29
N PRO A 98 5.10 13.75 -1.00
CA PRO A 98 5.74 13.86 0.31
C PRO A 98 5.18 15.00 1.18
N PHE A 99 5.45 14.94 2.48
CA PHE A 99 5.25 16.03 3.43
C PHE A 99 6.58 16.71 3.72
N ILE A 100 6.56 18.04 3.89
CA ILE A 100 7.75 18.83 4.24
C ILE A 100 7.47 19.64 5.49
N GLU A 101 8.39 19.54 6.45
CA GLU A 101 8.45 20.37 7.65
C GLU A 101 9.90 20.77 7.90
N GLY A 102 10.20 22.06 7.88
CA GLY A 102 11.55 22.56 8.06
C GLY A 102 12.55 21.92 7.09
N ASN A 103 13.49 21.16 7.63
CA ASN A 103 14.52 20.46 6.85
C ASN A 103 14.14 19.03 6.45
N ILE A 104 12.97 18.54 6.85
CA ILE A 104 12.55 17.16 6.66
C ILE A 104 11.55 17.05 5.50
N CYS A 105 11.84 16.15 4.56
CA CYS A 105 10.91 15.70 3.52
C CYS A 105 10.62 14.22 3.71
N LEU A 106 9.37 13.85 3.94
CA LEU A 106 8.96 12.51 4.38
C LEU A 106 7.93 11.86 3.47
N ILE A 107 8.13 10.59 3.22
CA ILE A 107 7.16 9.64 2.68
C ILE A 107 6.88 8.55 3.73
N HIS A 108 5.61 8.23 3.93
CA HIS A 108 5.13 7.20 4.85
C HIS A 108 4.16 6.26 4.13
N ASN A 109 4.46 4.97 4.14
CA ASN A 109 3.52 3.92 3.76
C ASN A 109 3.06 3.20 5.02
N GLY A 110 1.82 3.43 5.44
CA GLY A 110 1.29 2.86 6.66
C GLY A 110 0.10 3.60 7.21
N THR A 111 -0.20 3.36 8.48
CA THR A 111 -1.24 4.07 9.24
C THR A 111 -0.88 4.04 10.72
N LEU A 112 -0.82 5.21 11.35
CA LEU A 112 -0.57 5.33 12.77
C LEU A 112 -1.86 5.39 13.57
N THR A 113 -1.85 4.77 14.73
CA THR A 113 -2.95 4.79 15.69
C THR A 113 -2.89 5.97 16.65
N ASN A 114 -1.72 6.61 16.79
CA ASN A 114 -1.45 7.63 17.79
C ASN A 114 -0.99 8.98 17.23
N HIS A 115 -1.21 9.28 15.94
CA HIS A 115 -0.69 10.48 15.27
C HIS A 115 -1.08 11.79 15.98
N LYS A 116 -2.27 11.89 16.58
CA LYS A 116 -2.72 13.06 17.35
C LYS A 116 -1.86 13.37 18.58
N LYS A 117 -1.10 12.37 19.10
CA LYS A 117 -0.13 12.58 20.18
C LYS A 117 1.19 13.14 19.67
N LEU A 118 1.47 13.02 18.37
CA LEU A 118 2.70 13.52 17.75
C LEU A 118 2.54 14.98 17.32
N ALA A 119 1.42 15.29 16.67
CA ALA A 119 1.04 16.64 16.25
C ALA A 119 -0.45 16.72 15.92
N ASP A 120 -1.04 17.90 16.02
CA ASP A 120 -2.43 18.13 15.62
C ASP A 120 -2.53 18.37 14.11
N THR A 121 -2.50 17.29 13.36
CA THR A 121 -2.61 17.29 11.90
C THR A 121 -3.76 16.38 11.47
N THR A 122 -4.25 16.55 10.23
CA THR A 122 -5.31 15.72 9.65
C THR A 122 -4.80 14.41 9.07
N VAL A 123 -3.49 14.31 8.81
CA VAL A 123 -2.83 13.14 8.21
C VAL A 123 -1.69 12.70 9.12
N ASP A 124 -1.64 11.42 9.42
CA ASP A 124 -0.62 10.80 10.29
C ASP A 124 0.81 10.99 9.75
N SER A 125 0.99 10.94 8.44
CA SER A 125 2.28 11.16 7.79
C SER A 125 2.81 12.57 8.00
N HIS A 126 1.93 13.58 8.03
CA HIS A 126 2.29 14.95 8.34
C HIS A 126 2.73 15.10 9.80
N ALA A 127 2.00 14.43 10.72
CA ALA A 127 2.38 14.39 12.14
C ALA A 127 3.76 13.78 12.37
N ILE A 128 4.11 12.70 11.63
CA ILE A 128 5.46 12.11 11.71
C ILE A 128 6.52 13.11 11.22
N CYS A 129 6.28 13.76 10.08
CA CYS A 129 7.21 14.72 9.49
C CYS A 129 7.49 15.87 10.47
N HIS A 130 6.44 16.46 11.03
CA HIS A 130 6.53 17.50 12.05
C HIS A 130 7.32 17.01 13.28
N HIS A 131 6.99 15.84 13.82
CA HIS A 131 7.67 15.31 14.99
C HIS A 131 9.16 15.02 14.73
N ILE A 132 9.52 14.54 13.53
CA ILE A 132 10.94 14.34 13.17
C ILE A 132 11.67 15.68 13.12
N ASN A 133 11.05 16.72 12.56
CA ASN A 133 11.65 18.05 12.47
C ASN A 133 11.91 18.65 13.86
N GLU A 134 10.94 18.56 14.78
CA GLU A 134 11.03 19.18 16.10
C GLU A 134 11.86 18.37 17.09
N HIS A 135 11.80 17.05 17.05
CA HIS A 135 12.33 16.17 18.10
C HIS A 135 13.35 15.14 17.59
N GLY A 136 13.59 15.12 16.27
CA GLY A 136 14.49 14.16 15.61
C GLY A 136 13.87 12.77 15.42
N TYR A 137 14.41 12.03 14.43
CA TYR A 137 13.89 10.72 14.06
C TYR A 137 13.97 9.66 15.18
N LYS A 138 14.96 9.77 16.08
CA LYS A 138 15.08 8.83 17.21
C LYS A 138 13.92 8.95 18.19
N SER A 139 13.46 10.17 18.44
CA SER A 139 12.24 10.42 19.21
C SER A 139 11.01 9.93 18.48
N ALA A 140 10.87 10.23 17.17
CA ALA A 140 9.76 9.77 16.38
C ALA A 140 9.63 8.25 16.41
N LEU A 141 10.69 7.50 16.11
CA LEU A 141 10.70 6.04 16.08
C LEU A 141 10.42 5.38 17.45
N LYS A 142 10.68 6.07 18.57
CA LYS A 142 10.26 5.61 19.91
C LYS A 142 8.76 5.79 20.15
N ASN A 143 8.18 6.86 19.61
CA ASN A 143 6.84 7.32 19.98
C ASN A 143 5.74 6.90 18.98
N ILE A 144 6.06 6.57 17.72
CA ILE A 144 5.06 6.14 16.74
C ILE A 144 4.49 4.76 17.08
N GLU A 145 3.15 4.61 16.90
CA GLU A 145 2.41 3.38 17.07
C GLU A 145 1.55 3.11 15.84
N GLY A 146 1.60 1.88 15.34
CA GLY A 146 0.90 1.45 14.12
C GLY A 146 1.86 0.98 13.05
N ALA A 147 1.33 0.76 11.87
CA ALA A 147 2.06 0.20 10.73
C ALA A 147 2.83 1.29 9.98
N TYR A 148 4.11 1.07 9.72
CA TYR A 148 4.91 2.03 8.97
C TYR A 148 6.07 1.45 8.17
N THR A 149 6.28 2.06 7.00
CA THR A 149 7.55 2.20 6.29
C THR A 149 7.77 3.69 6.08
N LEU A 150 8.89 4.21 6.52
CA LEU A 150 9.29 5.61 6.41
C LEU A 150 10.51 5.75 5.53
N ILE A 151 10.46 6.72 4.62
CA ILE A 151 11.63 7.22 3.88
C ILE A 151 11.63 8.73 4.04
N TRP A 152 12.70 9.30 4.58
CA TRP A 152 12.79 10.74 4.77
C TRP A 152 14.18 11.27 4.42
N TYR A 153 14.20 12.47 3.87
CA TYR A 153 15.40 13.21 3.61
C TYR A 153 15.54 14.34 4.63
N ASP A 154 16.72 14.44 5.24
CA ASP A 154 17.09 15.55 6.11
C ASP A 154 18.06 16.46 5.36
N ALA A 155 17.59 17.64 4.96
CA ALA A 155 18.36 18.60 4.17
C ALA A 155 19.53 19.20 4.96
N SER A 156 19.42 19.29 6.30
CA SER A 156 20.48 19.79 7.16
C SER A 156 21.69 18.87 7.21
N GLN A 157 21.44 17.56 7.12
CA GLN A 157 22.46 16.51 7.11
C GLN A 157 22.80 16.02 5.71
N LYS A 158 22.07 16.45 4.69
CA LYS A 158 22.14 15.94 3.29
C LYS A 158 22.07 14.42 3.25
N THR A 159 21.17 13.84 4.03
CA THR A 159 21.10 12.39 4.28
C THR A 159 19.68 11.88 4.08
N LEU A 160 19.54 10.81 3.31
CA LEU A 160 18.31 10.03 3.19
C LEU A 160 18.31 8.93 4.25
N PHE A 161 17.21 8.81 4.94
CA PHE A 161 16.97 7.75 5.93
C PHE A 161 15.81 6.87 5.51
N PHE A 162 15.82 5.62 5.93
CA PHE A 162 14.65 4.77 5.84
C PHE A 162 14.60 3.73 6.95
N ALA A 163 13.38 3.39 7.34
CA ALA A 163 13.10 2.40 8.37
C ALA A 163 11.69 1.83 8.18
N ARG A 164 11.46 0.61 8.66
CA ARG A 164 10.13 -0.01 8.65
C ARG A 164 9.88 -0.80 9.94
N ASN A 165 8.61 -1.11 10.21
CA ASN A 165 8.27 -2.16 11.18
C ASN A 165 7.83 -3.46 10.49
N SER A 166 7.39 -4.44 11.27
CA SER A 166 6.97 -5.75 10.74
C SER A 166 5.70 -5.70 9.89
N GLU A 167 4.87 -4.67 10.06
CA GLU A 167 3.55 -4.57 9.43
C GLU A 167 3.58 -3.97 8.01
N ARG A 168 4.68 -3.32 7.63
CA ARG A 168 4.83 -2.76 6.28
C ARG A 168 6.14 -3.21 5.66
N PRO A 169 6.08 -3.88 4.48
CA PRO A 169 7.29 -4.33 3.81
C PRO A 169 8.07 -3.18 3.19
N LEU A 170 9.37 -3.35 3.12
CA LEU A 170 10.29 -2.56 2.31
C LEU A 170 11.43 -3.47 1.86
N TYR A 171 11.68 -3.51 0.59
CA TYR A 171 12.75 -4.29 -0.01
C TYR A 171 13.85 -3.39 -0.53
N LEU A 172 15.06 -3.89 -0.44
CA LEU A 172 16.30 -3.22 -0.80
C LEU A 172 17.05 -4.06 -1.83
N VAL A 173 17.52 -3.42 -2.87
CA VAL A 173 18.58 -3.94 -3.75
C VAL A 173 19.70 -2.94 -3.73
N GLU A 174 20.92 -3.41 -3.45
CA GLU A 174 22.14 -2.63 -3.55
C GLU A 174 23.04 -3.24 -4.63
N THR A 175 23.40 -2.42 -5.61
CA THR A 175 24.39 -2.73 -6.64
C THR A 175 25.67 -1.91 -6.38
N ASN A 176 26.65 -2.03 -7.26
CA ASN A 176 27.87 -1.22 -7.16
C ASN A 176 27.55 0.29 -7.23
N ASP A 177 26.59 0.66 -8.11
CA ASP A 177 26.34 2.05 -8.47
C ASP A 177 25.03 2.62 -7.94
N LYS A 178 24.09 1.77 -7.59
CA LYS A 178 22.72 2.18 -7.25
C LYS A 178 22.17 1.44 -6.03
N ILE A 179 21.22 2.08 -5.39
CA ILE A 179 20.33 1.46 -4.40
C ILE A 179 18.91 1.64 -4.90
N TYR A 180 18.12 0.57 -4.84
CA TYR A 180 16.72 0.54 -5.19
C TYR A 180 15.91 0.14 -3.95
N LEU A 181 14.81 0.85 -3.70
CA LEU A 181 13.85 0.52 -2.64
C LEU A 181 12.46 0.36 -3.23
N ALA A 182 11.70 -0.62 -2.77
CA ALA A 182 10.31 -0.80 -3.15
C ALA A 182 9.50 -1.48 -2.05
N SER A 183 8.21 -1.19 -1.99
CA SER A 183 7.27 -1.90 -1.11
C SER A 183 7.05 -3.36 -1.50
N GLU A 184 7.33 -3.72 -2.77
CA GLU A 184 7.11 -5.05 -3.31
C GLU A 184 8.41 -5.65 -3.88
N GLY A 185 8.90 -6.73 -3.26
CA GLY A 185 10.17 -7.34 -3.65
C GLY A 185 10.12 -8.05 -4.99
N LYS A 186 9.04 -8.76 -5.30
CA LYS A 186 8.88 -9.43 -6.61
C LYS A 186 8.77 -8.43 -7.77
N MET A 187 8.05 -7.31 -7.55
CA MET A 187 7.97 -6.22 -8.52
C MET A 187 9.37 -5.63 -8.78
N LEU A 188 10.12 -5.36 -7.71
CA LEU A 188 11.47 -4.83 -7.82
C LEU A 188 12.39 -5.77 -8.59
N ASP A 189 12.38 -7.05 -8.24
CA ASP A 189 13.17 -8.10 -8.90
C ASP A 189 12.86 -8.18 -10.39
N TRP A 190 11.58 -8.30 -10.73
CA TRP A 190 11.14 -8.36 -12.12
C TRP A 190 11.51 -7.11 -12.94
N ILE A 191 11.37 -5.91 -12.36
CA ILE A 191 11.74 -4.67 -13.07
C ILE A 191 13.24 -4.58 -13.30
N LEU A 192 14.05 -4.97 -12.33
CA LEU A 192 15.50 -4.94 -12.47
C LEU A 192 15.98 -5.98 -13.51
N ASP A 193 15.44 -7.20 -13.45
CA ASP A 193 15.77 -8.27 -14.39
C ASP A 193 15.45 -7.88 -15.84
N ARG A 194 14.24 -7.39 -16.11
CA ARG A 194 13.84 -6.96 -17.47
C ARG A 194 14.63 -5.78 -18.00
N ASN A 195 15.25 -4.98 -17.15
CA ASN A 195 16.15 -3.89 -17.53
C ASN A 195 17.63 -4.31 -17.55
N ASN A 196 17.90 -5.63 -17.55
CA ASN A 196 19.25 -6.23 -17.61
C ASN A 196 20.17 -5.78 -16.46
N ILE A 197 19.63 -5.43 -15.31
CA ILE A 197 20.41 -5.25 -14.10
C ILE A 197 20.76 -6.65 -13.58
N SER A 198 22.02 -6.92 -13.37
CA SER A 198 22.49 -8.23 -12.94
C SER A 198 23.30 -8.14 -11.65
N LYS A 199 23.59 -9.30 -11.02
CA LYS A 199 24.45 -9.41 -9.82
C LYS A 199 23.92 -8.62 -8.62
N TYR A 200 22.63 -8.78 -8.31
CA TYR A 200 21.99 -8.20 -7.14
C TYR A 200 21.25 -9.30 -6.34
N GLN A 201 20.85 -8.94 -5.15
CA GLN A 201 19.97 -9.73 -4.31
C GLN A 201 18.87 -8.82 -3.75
N VAL A 202 17.61 -9.22 -3.90
CA VAL A 202 16.49 -8.53 -3.24
C VAL A 202 16.46 -8.94 -1.77
N GLN A 203 16.61 -7.96 -0.89
CA GLN A 203 16.66 -8.16 0.55
C GLN A 203 15.49 -7.45 1.21
N ASN A 204 14.91 -8.08 2.21
CA ASN A 204 13.92 -7.41 3.05
C ASN A 204 14.66 -6.51 4.06
N VAL A 205 14.30 -5.23 4.12
CA VAL A 205 14.90 -4.30 5.08
C VAL A 205 14.61 -4.77 6.51
N PRO A 206 15.63 -4.97 7.37
CA PRO A 206 15.44 -5.38 8.76
C PRO A 206 14.58 -4.40 9.56
N THR A 207 13.72 -4.93 10.44
CA THR A 207 12.76 -4.13 11.21
C THR A 207 13.35 -3.43 12.43
N ASP A 208 14.52 -3.86 12.86
CA ASP A 208 15.25 -3.36 14.04
C ASP A 208 16.31 -2.32 13.69
N LYS A 209 16.43 -1.94 12.41
CA LYS A 209 17.44 -1.00 11.93
C LYS A 209 16.84 0.25 11.31
N VAL A 210 17.62 1.34 11.38
CA VAL A 210 17.49 2.55 10.58
C VAL A 210 18.65 2.58 9.61
N PHE A 211 18.36 2.74 8.33
CA PHE A 211 19.35 2.93 7.29
C PHE A 211 19.50 4.39 6.96
N ARG A 212 20.69 4.80 6.58
CA ARG A 212 21.02 6.15 6.14
C ARG A 212 21.96 6.14 4.96
N PHE A 213 21.68 6.98 3.98
CA PHE A 213 22.57 7.23 2.84
C PHE A 213 22.95 8.72 2.82
N SER A 214 24.24 9.00 3.04
CA SER A 214 24.75 10.37 2.99
C SER A 214 25.18 10.72 1.55
N LEU A 215 24.75 11.88 1.06
CA LEU A 215 25.19 12.42 -0.24
C LEU A 215 26.69 12.76 -0.26
N GLU A 216 27.28 13.01 0.89
CA GLU A 216 28.69 13.34 1.01
C GLU A 216 29.57 12.09 0.91
N SER A 217 29.33 11.10 1.78
CA SER A 217 30.10 9.86 1.80
C SER A 217 29.71 8.87 0.72
N ARG A 218 28.51 8.97 0.16
CA ARG A 218 27.91 8.06 -0.83
C ARG A 218 27.84 6.61 -0.36
N LYS A 219 27.72 6.42 0.95
CA LYS A 219 27.66 5.10 1.58
C LYS A 219 26.30 4.87 2.21
N LEU A 220 25.83 3.64 2.09
CA LEU A 220 24.71 3.13 2.85
C LEU A 220 25.21 2.57 4.18
N GLU A 221 24.69 3.07 5.27
CA GLU A 221 25.02 2.63 6.62
C GLU A 221 23.74 2.29 7.37
N SER A 222 23.85 1.53 8.46
CA SER A 222 22.69 1.25 9.31
C SER A 222 23.08 1.29 10.78
N GLU A 223 22.11 1.70 11.60
CA GLU A 223 22.20 1.64 13.07
C GLU A 223 20.97 0.94 13.64
N SER A 224 21.07 0.48 14.89
CA SER A 224 19.94 -0.10 15.59
C SER A 224 18.87 0.97 15.87
N LYS A 225 17.60 0.60 15.70
CA LYS A 225 16.50 1.47 16.10
C LYS A 225 16.56 1.78 17.59
N PRO A 226 16.16 2.98 17.98
CA PRO A 226 16.00 3.32 19.38
C PRO A 226 14.95 2.39 20.03
N LYS A 227 15.30 1.77 21.14
CA LYS A 227 14.36 0.94 21.89
C LYS A 227 13.30 1.81 22.56
N LYS A 228 12.04 1.39 22.53
CA LYS A 228 11.01 1.97 23.39
C LYS A 228 11.45 1.74 24.86
N GLU A 229 11.46 2.79 25.65
CA GLU A 229 11.64 2.62 27.10
C GLU A 229 10.40 1.90 27.63
N VAL A 230 10.58 0.68 28.07
CA VAL A 230 9.56 -0.01 28.85
C VAL A 230 9.57 0.68 30.22
N VAL A 231 8.70 1.67 30.39
CA VAL A 231 8.41 2.18 31.73
C VAL A 231 7.73 1.02 32.44
N SER A 232 8.51 0.23 33.16
CA SER A 232 7.99 -0.75 34.09
C SER A 232 7.34 0.01 35.25
N ASN A 233 6.07 0.36 35.08
CA ASN A 233 5.21 0.71 36.19
C ASN A 233 4.94 -0.57 37.01
N VAL A 234 6.00 -1.16 37.54
CA VAL A 234 5.89 -2.07 38.65
C VAL A 234 5.61 -1.20 39.87
N LYS A 235 4.33 -0.91 40.10
CA LYS A 235 3.92 -0.53 41.44
C LYS A 235 4.42 -1.66 42.36
N PRO A 236 5.16 -1.36 43.42
CA PRO A 236 5.57 -2.40 44.34
C PRO A 236 4.30 -3.10 44.81
N MET A 237 4.24 -4.41 44.59
CA MET A 237 3.17 -5.25 45.08
C MET A 237 3.24 -5.20 46.61
N VAL A 238 2.35 -4.39 47.20
CA VAL A 238 2.11 -4.43 48.65
C VAL A 238 1.62 -5.84 48.94
N LEU A 239 2.43 -6.62 49.63
CA LEU A 239 2.03 -7.92 50.16
C LEU A 239 0.78 -7.71 51.01
N TRP A 240 -0.35 -8.10 50.46
CA TRP A 240 -1.61 -8.12 51.16
C TRP A 240 -1.57 -9.30 52.13
N THR A 241 -1.50 -9.02 53.44
CA THR A 241 -1.74 -10.01 54.51
C THR A 241 -3.26 -10.10 54.72
N PRO A 242 -3.85 -11.32 54.70
CA PRO A 242 -5.29 -11.46 54.91
C PRO A 242 -5.63 -11.17 56.37
N PRO A 243 -6.70 -10.44 56.67
CA PRO A 243 -7.22 -10.31 58.03
C PRO A 243 -7.95 -11.59 58.43
N THR A 244 -7.67 -12.05 59.64
CA THR A 244 -8.35 -13.16 60.28
C THR A 244 -9.86 -12.95 60.41
N SER A 245 -10.57 -14.01 60.18
CA SER A 245 -12.03 -14.15 60.19
C SER A 245 -12.68 -13.74 61.50
N HIS A 246 -13.77 -12.98 61.41
CA HIS A 246 -14.89 -13.12 62.33
C HIS A 246 -16.21 -12.99 61.53
N HIS A 247 -17.05 -14.01 61.72
CA HIS A 247 -18.40 -14.11 61.16
C HIS A 247 -19.32 -13.02 61.75
N HIS A 248 -20.16 -12.42 60.89
CA HIS A 248 -21.54 -12.17 61.22
C HIS A 248 -22.40 -12.04 59.94
N HIS A 249 -23.45 -12.84 59.91
CA HIS A 249 -24.58 -12.72 58.99
C HIS A 249 -25.32 -11.41 59.20
N GLN A 250 -25.76 -10.76 58.12
CA GLN A 250 -27.14 -10.25 57.97
C GLN A 250 -27.44 -9.85 56.54
N ASN A 251 -28.62 -10.31 56.13
CA ASN A 251 -29.36 -9.91 54.92
C ASN A 251 -29.74 -8.43 54.95
N SER A 252 -29.69 -7.76 53.80
CA SER A 252 -30.81 -6.89 53.36
C SER A 252 -30.62 -6.45 51.89
N ASN A 253 -31.70 -6.62 51.17
CA ASN A 253 -32.00 -6.02 49.87
C ASN A 253 -31.85 -4.48 49.92
N ASN A 254 -31.28 -3.87 48.90
CA ASN A 254 -31.85 -2.65 48.34
C ASN A 254 -31.31 -2.34 46.95
N GLN A 255 -32.27 -2.10 46.07
CA GLN A 255 -32.10 -1.50 44.74
C GLN A 255 -31.58 -0.08 44.89
N THR A 256 -30.62 0.31 44.07
CA THR A 256 -30.46 1.73 43.74
C THR A 256 -29.98 1.88 42.29
N THR A 257 -30.82 2.53 41.54
CA THR A 257 -30.60 3.11 40.20
C THR A 257 -29.44 4.10 40.23
N GLY A 258 -28.50 3.93 39.31
CA GLY A 258 -27.45 4.91 39.05
C GLY A 258 -27.34 5.22 37.57
N LEU A 259 -27.74 6.44 37.23
CA LEU A 259 -27.57 7.04 35.89
C LEU A 259 -26.10 7.03 35.45
N VAL A 260 -25.88 6.52 34.27
CA VAL A 260 -24.61 6.73 33.57
C VAL A 260 -24.87 7.67 32.41
N HIS A 261 -24.22 8.81 32.43
CA HIS A 261 -24.18 9.78 31.34
C HIS A 261 -23.62 9.14 30.06
N SER A 262 -24.44 9.15 29.02
CA SER A 262 -24.02 8.77 27.67
C SER A 262 -23.24 9.92 27.04
N LEU A 263 -21.98 9.67 26.71
CA LEU A 263 -21.23 10.48 25.76
C LEU A 263 -21.63 10.09 24.35
N HIS A 264 -22.20 11.02 23.62
CA HIS A 264 -22.51 10.88 22.20
C HIS A 264 -21.22 10.65 21.40
N HIS A 265 -21.04 9.44 20.91
CA HIS A 265 -20.23 9.17 19.73
C HIS A 265 -21.18 9.10 18.53
N SER A 266 -21.00 10.00 17.59
CA SER A 266 -21.62 9.93 16.27
C SER A 266 -21.03 8.72 15.54
N SER A 267 -21.72 7.59 15.63
CA SER A 267 -21.44 6.39 14.86
C SER A 267 -22.00 6.57 13.46
N ILE A 268 -21.10 6.49 12.46
CA ILE A 268 -21.47 6.11 11.10
C ILE A 268 -22.30 4.83 11.22
N GLN A 269 -23.53 4.86 10.70
CA GLN A 269 -24.39 3.69 10.63
C GLN A 269 -23.74 2.64 9.71
N GLN A 270 -22.96 1.72 10.27
CA GLN A 270 -22.78 0.42 9.69
C GLN A 270 -24.07 -0.34 9.89
N GLY A 271 -24.72 -0.72 8.78
CA GLY A 271 -25.90 -1.56 8.81
C GLY A 271 -25.58 -2.81 9.64
N THR A 272 -26.29 -2.98 10.76
CA THR A 272 -26.19 -4.18 11.58
C THR A 272 -26.93 -5.32 10.86
N ALA A 273 -26.17 -6.17 10.13
CA ALA A 273 -26.71 -7.41 9.62
C ALA A 273 -27.18 -8.28 10.81
N SER A 274 -28.40 -8.77 10.73
CA SER A 274 -28.89 -9.80 11.63
C SER A 274 -28.67 -11.19 11.01
N ILE A 275 -28.67 -12.25 11.84
CA ILE A 275 -28.61 -13.64 11.35
C ILE A 275 -29.71 -13.94 10.31
N GLU A 276 -30.83 -13.23 10.36
CA GLU A 276 -31.98 -13.37 9.46
C GLU A 276 -31.72 -12.82 8.04
N THR A 277 -30.67 -12.03 7.84
CA THR A 277 -30.34 -11.41 6.55
C THR A 277 -29.85 -12.44 5.53
N TYR A 278 -29.26 -13.56 5.99
CA TYR A 278 -28.70 -14.59 5.13
C TYR A 278 -29.29 -15.97 5.47
N LYS A 279 -29.38 -16.84 4.46
CA LYS A 279 -29.84 -18.22 4.63
C LYS A 279 -28.79 -19.23 4.19
N SER A 280 -28.66 -20.33 4.91
CA SER A 280 -27.80 -21.44 4.47
C SER A 280 -28.27 -22.00 3.13
N GLY A 281 -27.35 -22.24 2.23
CA GLY A 281 -27.62 -22.64 0.84
C GLY A 281 -27.81 -21.49 -0.14
N GLU A 282 -27.92 -20.27 0.34
CA GLU A 282 -28.04 -19.07 -0.50
C GLU A 282 -26.70 -18.73 -1.17
N ALA A 283 -26.78 -18.22 -2.39
CA ALA A 283 -25.63 -17.70 -3.12
C ALA A 283 -25.41 -16.22 -2.76
N VAL A 284 -24.22 -15.87 -2.30
CA VAL A 284 -23.87 -14.48 -1.94
C VAL A 284 -22.72 -13.98 -2.79
N PRO A 285 -22.87 -12.79 -3.42
CA PRO A 285 -21.78 -12.13 -4.12
C PRO A 285 -20.79 -11.54 -3.10
N CYS A 286 -19.50 -11.83 -3.30
CA CYS A 286 -18.44 -11.40 -2.40
C CYS A 286 -17.13 -11.13 -3.17
N LYS A 287 -16.20 -10.47 -2.51
CA LYS A 287 -14.80 -10.31 -2.97
C LYS A 287 -13.84 -10.76 -1.89
N VAL A 288 -12.67 -11.26 -2.27
CA VAL A 288 -11.61 -11.61 -1.32
C VAL A 288 -10.96 -10.31 -0.81
N VAL A 289 -10.82 -10.20 0.49
CA VAL A 289 -10.16 -9.06 1.15
C VAL A 289 -8.88 -9.46 1.86
N ASP A 290 -8.75 -10.76 2.19
CA ASP A 290 -7.54 -11.30 2.82
C ASP A 290 -7.46 -12.81 2.57
N PHE A 291 -6.27 -13.40 2.67
CA PHE A 291 -6.08 -14.83 2.55
C PHE A 291 -4.95 -15.34 3.43
N ASP A 292 -5.02 -16.63 3.76
CA ASP A 292 -4.03 -17.35 4.53
C ASP A 292 -3.79 -18.73 3.90
N ILE A 293 -2.58 -19.25 4.02
CA ILE A 293 -2.18 -20.56 3.47
C ILE A 293 -1.74 -21.46 4.61
N ASN A 294 -2.37 -22.60 4.75
CA ASN A 294 -1.92 -23.64 5.65
C ASN A 294 -1.43 -24.87 4.87
N SER A 295 -0.98 -25.91 5.56
CA SER A 295 -0.36 -27.09 4.94
C SER A 295 -1.26 -27.91 4.00
N ALA A 296 -2.57 -27.69 3.99
CA ALA A 296 -3.54 -28.49 3.24
C ALA A 296 -4.59 -27.68 2.48
N SER A 297 -4.73 -26.38 2.79
CA SER A 297 -5.78 -25.55 2.20
C SER A 297 -5.41 -24.08 2.15
N TYR A 298 -6.04 -23.39 1.22
CA TYR A 298 -6.12 -21.94 1.17
C TYR A 298 -7.33 -21.49 1.97
N LYS A 299 -7.16 -20.51 2.84
CA LYS A 299 -8.25 -19.86 3.56
C LYS A 299 -8.43 -18.48 2.95
N LEU A 300 -9.55 -18.24 2.30
CA LEU A 300 -9.92 -16.93 1.79
C LEU A 300 -10.89 -16.24 2.76
N ILE A 301 -10.63 -14.99 3.05
CA ILE A 301 -11.51 -14.12 3.82
C ILE A 301 -12.15 -13.16 2.85
N CYS A 302 -13.46 -13.19 2.77
CA CYS A 302 -14.25 -12.39 1.83
C CYS A 302 -15.13 -11.40 2.59
N GLU A 303 -15.48 -10.34 1.90
CA GLU A 303 -16.51 -9.41 2.29
C GLU A 303 -17.67 -9.52 1.29
N THR A 304 -18.91 -9.52 1.75
CA THR A 304 -20.08 -9.53 0.85
C THR A 304 -20.22 -8.19 0.15
N LEU A 305 -20.65 -8.20 -1.12
CA LEU A 305 -20.77 -6.97 -1.91
C LEU A 305 -21.92 -6.05 -1.48
N ASP A 306 -22.84 -6.55 -0.64
CA ASP A 306 -23.86 -5.74 0.04
C ASP A 306 -23.31 -4.98 1.27
N GLY A 307 -22.07 -5.27 1.66
CA GLY A 307 -21.40 -4.64 2.81
C GLY A 307 -21.93 -5.08 4.18
N LEU A 308 -22.84 -6.04 4.23
CA LEU A 308 -23.47 -6.48 5.48
C LEU A 308 -22.66 -7.52 6.26
N ALA A 309 -21.87 -8.37 5.56
CA ALA A 309 -20.97 -9.31 6.20
C ALA A 309 -19.52 -9.05 5.79
N THR A 310 -18.74 -8.54 6.71
CA THR A 310 -17.30 -8.25 6.52
C THR A 310 -16.40 -9.46 6.71
N HIS A 311 -16.96 -10.61 7.12
CA HIS A 311 -16.24 -11.86 7.39
C HIS A 311 -16.98 -13.05 6.81
N ALA A 312 -16.78 -13.31 5.52
CA ALA A 312 -17.18 -14.54 4.88
C ALA A 312 -15.93 -15.39 4.62
N THR A 313 -15.85 -16.58 5.20
CA THR A 313 -14.64 -17.43 5.09
C THR A 313 -14.92 -18.64 4.23
N VAL A 314 -13.99 -18.98 3.34
CA VAL A 314 -13.98 -20.23 2.58
C VAL A 314 -12.63 -20.92 2.71
N TYR A 315 -12.65 -22.24 2.78
CA TYR A 315 -11.47 -23.09 2.74
C TYR A 315 -11.45 -23.87 1.43
N LEU A 316 -10.38 -23.68 0.64
CA LEU A 316 -10.17 -24.37 -0.63
C LEU A 316 -9.05 -25.38 -0.46
N SER A 317 -9.34 -26.67 -0.72
CA SER A 317 -8.34 -27.73 -0.60
C SER A 317 -7.29 -27.62 -1.70
N MET A 318 -6.00 -27.72 -1.34
CA MET A 318 -4.89 -27.75 -2.30
C MET A 318 -4.92 -28.98 -3.23
N SER A 319 -5.68 -30.01 -2.89
CA SER A 319 -5.89 -31.17 -3.78
C SER A 319 -6.94 -30.93 -4.87
N GLN A 320 -7.78 -29.89 -4.73
CA GLN A 320 -8.88 -29.58 -5.64
C GLN A 320 -8.66 -28.28 -6.43
N TYR A 321 -7.84 -27.38 -5.90
CA TYR A 321 -7.58 -26.07 -6.50
C TYR A 321 -6.08 -25.88 -6.69
N THR A 322 -5.70 -25.46 -7.89
CA THR A 322 -4.33 -25.04 -8.19
C THR A 322 -4.06 -23.66 -7.61
N GLN A 323 -2.79 -23.35 -7.37
CA GLN A 323 -2.37 -22.01 -6.95
C GLN A 323 -2.92 -20.92 -7.88
N LYS A 324 -2.86 -21.16 -9.20
CA LYS A 324 -3.35 -20.22 -10.20
C LYS A 324 -4.84 -19.92 -10.07
N GLU A 325 -5.67 -20.95 -9.87
CA GLU A 325 -7.12 -20.76 -9.69
C GLU A 325 -7.42 -19.96 -8.42
N VAL A 326 -6.64 -20.15 -7.36
CA VAL A 326 -6.79 -19.38 -6.13
C VAL A 326 -6.31 -17.94 -6.31
N ASP A 327 -5.21 -17.72 -7.01
CA ASP A 327 -4.72 -16.37 -7.35
C ASP A 327 -5.74 -15.62 -8.21
N ASP A 328 -6.37 -16.30 -9.17
CA ASP A 328 -7.44 -15.73 -10.00
C ASP A 328 -8.67 -15.35 -9.13
N MET A 329 -9.02 -16.14 -8.11
CA MET A 329 -10.09 -15.82 -7.16
C MET A 329 -9.72 -14.64 -6.25
N ILE A 330 -8.48 -14.58 -5.76
CA ILE A 330 -8.00 -13.48 -4.91
C ILE A 330 -8.06 -12.15 -5.64
N ASN A 331 -7.79 -12.16 -6.94
CA ASN A 331 -7.78 -10.96 -7.78
C ASN A 331 -9.14 -10.63 -8.39
N ALA A 332 -10.17 -11.45 -8.17
CA ALA A 332 -11.49 -11.22 -8.72
C ALA A 332 -12.26 -10.16 -7.92
N GLU A 333 -12.79 -9.15 -8.58
CA GLU A 333 -13.65 -8.13 -7.96
C GLU A 333 -14.98 -8.71 -7.47
N ARG A 334 -15.43 -9.79 -8.09
CA ARG A 334 -16.70 -10.43 -7.78
C ARG A 334 -16.61 -11.94 -7.90
N LEU A 335 -16.86 -12.57 -6.80
CA LEU A 335 -17.06 -14.02 -6.68
C LEU A 335 -18.49 -14.29 -6.22
N THR A 336 -18.96 -15.49 -6.44
CA THR A 336 -20.21 -15.97 -5.84
C THR A 336 -19.90 -17.16 -4.98
N GLY A 337 -20.12 -17.03 -3.67
CA GLY A 337 -20.00 -18.10 -2.69
C GLY A 337 -21.36 -18.65 -2.29
N THR A 338 -21.46 -19.94 -2.01
CA THR A 338 -22.67 -20.54 -1.41
C THR A 338 -22.50 -20.61 0.10
N ILE A 339 -23.45 -20.09 0.86
CA ILE A 339 -23.41 -20.08 2.32
C ILE A 339 -23.60 -21.50 2.83
N ALA A 340 -22.61 -22.01 3.56
CA ALA A 340 -22.67 -23.31 4.23
C ALA A 340 -23.27 -23.18 5.64
N SER A 341 -22.82 -22.17 6.39
CA SER A 341 -23.32 -21.87 7.73
C SER A 341 -23.14 -20.40 8.08
N ILE A 342 -23.93 -19.95 9.04
CA ILE A 342 -23.96 -18.58 9.51
C ILE A 342 -23.73 -18.61 11.02
N THR A 343 -22.85 -17.76 11.53
CA THR A 343 -22.64 -17.58 12.95
C THR A 343 -22.62 -16.10 13.29
N GLN A 344 -22.98 -15.76 14.51
CA GLN A 344 -22.86 -14.40 15.02
C GLN A 344 -22.00 -14.42 16.28
N LYS A 345 -20.93 -13.60 16.26
CA LYS A 345 -20.05 -13.46 17.41
C LYS A 345 -19.82 -11.97 17.68
N LYS A 346 -20.11 -11.54 18.90
CA LYS A 346 -19.97 -10.12 19.32
C LYS A 346 -20.66 -9.13 18.38
N GLY A 347 -21.87 -9.48 17.87
CA GLY A 347 -22.63 -8.61 16.97
C GLY A 347 -22.18 -8.66 15.49
N ILE A 348 -21.11 -9.37 15.16
CA ILE A 348 -20.63 -9.51 13.79
C ILE A 348 -21.16 -10.80 13.20
N VAL A 349 -21.78 -10.72 12.01
CA VAL A 349 -22.22 -11.89 11.24
C VAL A 349 -21.01 -12.47 10.52
N GLN A 350 -20.73 -13.74 10.76
CA GLN A 350 -19.70 -14.52 10.09
C GLN A 350 -20.34 -15.58 9.21
N LEU A 351 -20.00 -15.57 7.93
CA LEU A 351 -20.45 -16.56 6.97
C LEU A 351 -19.34 -17.60 6.71
N TYR A 352 -19.71 -18.85 6.62
CA TYR A 352 -18.83 -19.90 6.07
C TYR A 352 -19.37 -20.30 4.72
N LEU A 353 -18.52 -20.20 3.68
CA LEU A 353 -18.89 -20.47 2.30
C LEU A 353 -18.40 -21.85 1.90
N LYS A 354 -19.23 -22.58 1.15
CA LYS A 354 -18.84 -23.81 0.45
C LYS A 354 -18.93 -23.55 -1.06
N GLY A 355 -17.86 -23.86 -1.78
CA GLY A 355 -17.82 -23.65 -3.24
C GLY A 355 -17.88 -22.17 -3.61
N ILE A 356 -16.82 -21.67 -4.11
CA ILE A 356 -16.73 -20.35 -4.74
C ILE A 356 -16.75 -20.55 -6.24
N LYS A 357 -17.57 -19.74 -6.93
CA LYS A 357 -17.59 -19.66 -8.40
C LYS A 357 -17.02 -18.33 -8.83
N HIS A 358 -16.11 -18.39 -9.75
CA HIS A 358 -15.54 -17.26 -10.41
C HIS A 358 -16.52 -16.79 -11.49
N ASN A 359 -16.98 -15.54 -11.40
CA ASN A 359 -17.94 -14.96 -12.36
C ASN A 359 -17.25 -14.14 -13.43
N VAL A 360 -15.99 -14.38 -13.73
CA VAL A 360 -15.29 -13.64 -14.76
C VAL A 360 -15.47 -14.30 -16.09
N VAL A 361 -16.17 -13.60 -16.98
CA VAL A 361 -16.15 -13.88 -18.40
C VAL A 361 -15.00 -13.06 -18.99
N TRP A 362 -13.81 -13.66 -19.02
CA TRP A 362 -12.69 -13.13 -19.76
C TRP A 362 -12.98 -13.28 -21.26
N LYS A 363 -13.12 -12.16 -21.94
CA LYS A 363 -12.99 -12.14 -23.39
C LYS A 363 -11.84 -11.19 -23.71
N ALA A 364 -10.64 -11.76 -23.87
CA ALA A 364 -9.64 -11.10 -24.69
C ALA A 364 -10.27 -10.96 -26.08
N ARG A 365 -10.63 -9.75 -26.46
CA ARG A 365 -11.13 -9.49 -27.80
C ARG A 365 -9.97 -8.92 -28.61
N ARG A 366 -9.33 -9.77 -29.38
CA ARG A 366 -8.39 -9.35 -30.44
C ARG A 366 -9.09 -8.64 -31.62
N ASP A 367 -10.41 -8.58 -31.63
CA ASP A 367 -11.23 -8.19 -32.76
C ASP A 367 -12.08 -6.94 -32.48
N VAL A 368 -11.72 -6.10 -31.53
CA VAL A 368 -12.44 -4.84 -31.28
C VAL A 368 -11.78 -3.74 -32.10
N GLU A 369 -12.53 -3.23 -33.08
CA GLU A 369 -12.19 -2.00 -33.78
C GLU A 369 -12.27 -0.86 -32.78
N VAL A 370 -11.15 -0.19 -32.52
CA VAL A 370 -11.06 0.94 -31.58
C VAL A 370 -11.31 2.22 -32.36
N ASP A 371 -12.31 2.99 -31.93
CA ASP A 371 -12.58 4.27 -32.53
C ASP A 371 -11.36 5.22 -32.33
N PRO A 372 -10.93 5.97 -33.37
CA PRO A 372 -9.85 6.96 -33.21
C PRO A 372 -10.08 7.97 -32.08
N ILE A 373 -11.34 8.29 -31.78
CA ILE A 373 -11.69 9.17 -30.64
C ILE A 373 -11.36 8.50 -29.30
N ASP A 374 -11.65 7.20 -29.16
CA ASP A 374 -11.34 6.46 -27.94
C ASP A 374 -9.83 6.34 -27.72
N LEU A 375 -9.07 6.24 -28.82
CA LEU A 375 -7.61 6.23 -28.77
C LEU A 375 -7.04 7.57 -28.29
N GLU A 376 -7.62 8.68 -28.74
CA GLU A 376 -7.22 10.04 -28.32
C GLU A 376 -7.60 10.28 -26.86
N GLU A 377 -8.77 9.86 -26.41
CA GLU A 377 -9.21 9.91 -25.01
C GLU A 377 -8.34 9.03 -24.10
N ALA A 378 -7.84 7.90 -24.60
CA ALA A 378 -6.88 7.04 -23.88
C ALA A 378 -5.43 7.58 -23.89
N GLY A 379 -5.21 8.77 -24.48
CA GLY A 379 -3.91 9.44 -24.54
C GLY A 379 -2.99 9.00 -25.69
N GLY A 380 -3.50 8.24 -26.67
CA GLY A 380 -2.81 7.89 -27.92
C GLY A 380 -1.49 7.13 -27.77
N ALA A 381 -1.22 6.55 -26.61
CA ALA A 381 0.05 5.89 -26.31
C ALA A 381 -0.12 4.59 -25.53
N CYS A 382 0.82 3.67 -25.71
CA CYS A 382 0.88 2.45 -24.91
C CYS A 382 1.02 2.80 -23.42
N TYR A 383 0.10 2.32 -22.63
CA TYR A 383 0.02 2.55 -21.20
C TYR A 383 1.29 2.12 -20.43
N SER A 384 1.95 1.06 -20.90
CA SER A 384 3.12 0.50 -20.22
C SER A 384 4.46 1.14 -20.64
N CYS A 385 4.67 1.40 -21.94
CA CYS A 385 5.95 1.88 -22.45
C CYS A 385 5.94 3.30 -23.03
N GLY A 386 4.75 3.92 -23.15
CA GLY A 386 4.59 5.25 -23.72
C GLY A 386 4.79 5.32 -25.23
N THR A 387 4.92 4.18 -25.93
CA THR A 387 4.99 4.18 -27.39
C THR A 387 3.69 4.75 -27.96
N VAL A 388 3.81 5.76 -28.82
CA VAL A 388 2.66 6.40 -29.46
C VAL A 388 2.01 5.41 -30.43
N LEU A 389 0.72 5.17 -30.27
CA LEU A 389 -0.10 4.25 -31.07
C LEU A 389 -0.89 5.08 -32.10
N ASN A 390 -0.23 5.43 -33.21
CA ASN A 390 -0.78 6.39 -34.19
C ASN A 390 -1.50 5.71 -35.38
N ARG A 391 -1.51 4.39 -35.47
CA ARG A 391 -2.04 3.67 -36.63
C ARG A 391 -2.93 2.53 -36.19
N GLN A 392 -3.95 2.24 -37.00
CA GLN A 392 -4.80 1.08 -36.84
C GLN A 392 -3.96 -0.23 -36.72
N GLN A 393 -2.82 -0.32 -37.42
CA GLN A 393 -1.90 -1.45 -37.32
C GLN A 393 -1.24 -1.55 -35.94
N ASP A 394 -0.96 -0.44 -35.28
CA ASP A 394 -0.40 -0.43 -33.91
C ASP A 394 -1.45 -0.87 -32.89
N ILE A 395 -2.74 -0.74 -33.22
CA ILE A 395 -3.90 -1.11 -32.41
C ILE A 395 -4.28 -2.59 -32.60
N GLU A 396 -4.06 -3.17 -33.79
CA GLU A 396 -4.28 -4.61 -34.05
C GLU A 396 -3.44 -5.49 -33.13
N PHE A 397 -2.36 -4.94 -32.59
CA PHE A 397 -1.45 -5.59 -31.66
C PHE A 397 -1.59 -5.10 -30.21
N ALA A 398 -2.58 -4.28 -29.88
CA ALA A 398 -2.81 -3.79 -28.54
C ALA A 398 -3.87 -4.60 -27.81
N GLU A 399 -3.63 -4.92 -26.56
CA GLU A 399 -4.66 -5.40 -25.67
C GLU A 399 -5.53 -4.22 -25.25
N VAL A 400 -6.79 -4.21 -25.70
CA VAL A 400 -7.76 -3.17 -25.35
C VAL A 400 -8.58 -3.66 -24.17
N THR A 401 -8.54 -2.92 -23.07
CA THR A 401 -9.32 -3.22 -21.89
C THR A 401 -10.46 -2.22 -21.78
N MET A 402 -11.67 -2.73 -21.67
CA MET A 402 -12.89 -1.94 -21.52
C MET A 402 -13.41 -2.11 -20.11
N ASN A 403 -13.80 -1.04 -19.47
CA ASN A 403 -14.48 -1.11 -18.18
C ASN A 403 -15.90 -1.64 -18.33
N LYS A 404 -16.61 -1.88 -17.24
CA LYS A 404 -17.99 -2.40 -17.22
C LYS A 404 -19.03 -1.50 -17.93
N HIS A 405 -18.64 -0.28 -18.31
CA HIS A 405 -19.47 0.68 -19.04
C HIS A 405 -19.08 0.78 -20.51
N GLY A 406 -18.13 -0.02 -21.00
CA GLY A 406 -17.65 -0.02 -22.38
C GLY A 406 -16.55 1.00 -22.68
N ASN A 407 -16.13 1.81 -21.74
CA ASN A 407 -15.06 2.79 -21.95
C ASN A 407 -13.69 2.11 -21.97
N ILE A 408 -12.82 2.52 -22.87
CA ILE A 408 -11.43 2.08 -22.90
C ILE A 408 -10.71 2.68 -21.67
N THR A 409 -10.17 1.81 -20.84
CA THR A 409 -9.44 2.25 -19.66
C THR A 409 -7.96 2.43 -19.91
N TYR A 410 -7.38 1.64 -20.85
CA TYR A 410 -5.98 1.78 -21.30
C TYR A 410 -5.72 0.85 -22.51
N ILE A 411 -4.62 1.12 -23.22
CA ILE A 411 -4.18 0.36 -24.39
C ILE A 411 -2.71 -0.03 -24.17
N LEU A 412 -2.38 -1.29 -24.48
CA LEU A 412 -1.00 -1.79 -24.48
C LEU A 412 -0.57 -2.09 -25.91
N CYS A 413 0.69 -1.79 -26.27
CA CYS A 413 1.24 -2.30 -27.52
C CYS A 413 1.53 -3.81 -27.40
N GLU A 414 1.62 -4.52 -28.54
CA GLU A 414 1.89 -5.97 -28.58
C GLU A 414 3.05 -6.38 -27.69
N HIS A 415 4.20 -5.70 -27.79
CA HIS A 415 5.37 -5.99 -27.01
C HIS A 415 5.14 -5.89 -25.51
N CYS A 416 4.35 -4.91 -25.06
CA CYS A 416 3.99 -4.76 -23.66
C CYS A 416 2.94 -5.77 -23.22
N ALA A 417 1.96 -6.05 -24.06
CA ALA A 417 0.95 -7.06 -23.79
C ALA A 417 1.59 -8.46 -23.63
N ASP A 418 2.55 -8.80 -24.48
CA ASP A 418 3.27 -10.06 -24.41
C ASP A 418 4.28 -10.14 -23.26
N SER A 419 4.88 -9.01 -22.89
CA SER A 419 5.87 -8.92 -21.82
C SER A 419 5.27 -8.76 -20.42
N VAL A 420 3.98 -8.41 -20.32
CA VAL A 420 3.29 -8.32 -19.02
C VAL A 420 3.14 -9.71 -18.42
N HIS A 421 3.73 -9.91 -17.24
CA HIS A 421 3.59 -11.15 -16.49
C HIS A 421 2.11 -11.55 -16.36
N PRO A 422 1.73 -12.84 -16.48
CA PRO A 422 0.33 -13.27 -16.43
C PRO A 422 -0.46 -12.75 -15.22
N ALA A 423 0.19 -12.57 -14.07
CA ALA A 423 -0.41 -11.94 -12.89
C ALA A 423 -0.78 -10.47 -13.11
N PHE A 424 -0.13 -9.77 -14.06
CA PHE A 424 -0.42 -8.39 -14.42
C PHE A 424 -1.37 -8.27 -15.62
N ARG A 425 -1.42 -9.27 -16.50
CA ARG A 425 -2.46 -9.34 -17.55
C ARG A 425 -3.87 -9.28 -16.97
N ASN A 426 -4.06 -9.89 -15.81
CA ASN A 426 -5.33 -9.90 -15.10
C ASN A 426 -5.66 -8.56 -14.43
N LEU A 427 -4.67 -7.72 -14.16
CA LEU A 427 -4.84 -6.40 -13.56
C LEU A 427 -5.20 -5.31 -14.60
N TYR A 428 -4.88 -5.55 -15.85
CA TYR A 428 -5.18 -4.63 -16.95
C TYR A 428 -6.50 -4.98 -17.71
N ALA A 429 -7.20 -5.99 -17.25
CA ALA A 429 -8.43 -6.48 -17.90
C ALA A 429 -9.68 -5.99 -17.11
N TYR A 430 -9.88 -4.68 -17.02
CA TYR A 430 -11.10 -4.09 -16.47
C TYR A 430 -11.67 -3.02 -17.39
#